data_99c29ec28f1dca2938f4b0337b52f7b5
#
_entry.id   99c29ec28f1dca2938f4b0337b52f7b5
#
_cell.length_a   1.000
_cell.length_b   1.000
_cell.length_c   1.000
_cell.angle_alpha   90.00
_cell.angle_beta   90.00
_cell.angle_gamma   90.00
#
_symmetry.space_group_name_H-M   'P 1'
#
loop_
_entity.id
_entity.type
_entity.pdbx_description
1 polymer ?
#
loop_
_entity_poly.entity_id
_entity_poly.type
_entity_poly.pdbx_seq_one_letter_code
_entity_poly.pdbx_strand_id
1 'polypeptide(L)'
;MVIQPNKAIVGANAFAHEAGIHQDGMLKNKRTYEIMDVGTIGLNQSRLVLGKHSGRHALRARLEELGYRLEREELNEVFQRFKELADKKKTVTDADIEALVADELYQPTETWELVGLQVQCGNGLIPTAAVTLRNNNTGEDTTQAVIGAGPVDAAYKGINQIIGIENTLVEFLVQAVTEGIDANGDVTVRIEVPQSRGFSQTAQGRARRRLFSGRGVDTDIIVASTKAYVQALNRMIAAGDGDSSAVAIMDTGATEPVA
;
A
#
# COMPACT_ATOMS: atom_id res chain seq x y z
N MET A 1 -7.20 11.88 -34.32
CA MET A 1 -6.31 10.83 -34.85
C MET A 1 -5.49 10.32 -33.65
N VAL A 2 -5.60 9.06 -33.29
CA VAL A 2 -4.85 8.49 -32.14
C VAL A 2 -3.44 8.08 -32.64
N ILE A 3 -2.41 8.68 -32.06
CA ILE A 3 -1.01 8.36 -32.38
C ILE A 3 -0.66 7.04 -31.70
N GLN A 4 -0.11 6.09 -32.46
CA GLN A 4 0.34 4.82 -31.89
C GLN A 4 1.49 5.06 -30.88
N PRO A 5 1.48 4.40 -29.70
CA PRO A 5 2.48 4.63 -28.65
C PRO A 5 3.94 4.45 -29.10
N ASN A 6 4.21 3.53 -30.02
CA ASN A 6 5.55 3.21 -30.54
C ASN A 6 5.90 3.95 -31.84
N LYS A 7 5.13 4.95 -32.24
CA LYS A 7 5.46 5.74 -33.44
C LYS A 7 6.73 6.54 -33.20
N ALA A 8 7.66 6.48 -34.13
CA ALA A 8 8.94 7.21 -34.04
C ALA A 8 8.70 8.70 -33.74
N ILE A 9 9.49 9.27 -32.87
CA ILE A 9 9.55 10.69 -32.44
C ILE A 9 8.31 11.14 -31.64
N VAL A 10 7.11 10.86 -32.11
CA VAL A 10 5.85 11.43 -31.56
C VAL A 10 5.03 10.43 -30.73
N GLY A 11 5.42 9.18 -30.69
CA GLY A 11 4.75 8.16 -29.87
C GLY A 11 5.06 8.32 -28.38
N ALA A 12 4.13 7.96 -27.51
CA ALA A 12 4.29 8.06 -26.06
C ALA A 12 5.49 7.25 -25.51
N ASN A 13 5.92 6.21 -26.25
CA ASN A 13 7.06 5.35 -25.88
C ASN A 13 8.37 5.73 -26.60
N ALA A 14 8.38 6.80 -27.40
CA ALA A 14 9.56 7.17 -28.22
C ALA A 14 10.80 7.46 -27.36
N PHE A 15 10.62 7.92 -26.12
CA PHE A 15 11.67 8.22 -25.14
C PHE A 15 11.48 7.42 -23.85
N ALA A 16 10.89 6.22 -23.95
CA ALA A 16 10.75 5.30 -22.83
C ALA A 16 11.88 4.27 -22.85
N HIS A 17 12.69 4.24 -21.81
CA HIS A 17 13.81 3.32 -21.65
C HIS A 17 13.50 2.31 -20.55
N GLU A 18 13.28 1.03 -20.91
CA GLU A 18 13.03 -0.06 -19.97
C GLU A 18 14.27 -0.94 -19.74
N ALA A 19 15.07 -1.17 -20.79
CA ALA A 19 16.25 -2.04 -20.71
C ALA A 19 17.33 -1.47 -19.80
N GLY A 20 17.84 -2.29 -18.86
CA GLY A 20 18.80 -1.88 -17.85
C GLY A 20 20.06 -1.23 -18.42
N ILE A 21 20.58 -1.71 -19.56
CA ILE A 21 21.76 -1.13 -20.22
C ILE A 21 21.45 0.27 -20.80
N HIS A 22 20.24 0.48 -21.32
CA HIS A 22 19.80 1.79 -21.80
C HIS A 22 19.61 2.76 -20.65
N GLN A 23 18.99 2.30 -19.56
CA GLN A 23 18.79 3.10 -18.35
C GLN A 23 20.11 3.52 -17.71
N ASP A 24 21.09 2.60 -17.61
CA ASP A 24 22.43 2.92 -17.10
C ASP A 24 23.15 3.92 -17.99
N GLY A 25 23.06 3.77 -19.32
CA GLY A 25 23.61 4.71 -20.27
C GLY A 25 23.01 6.10 -20.18
N MET A 26 21.67 6.18 -20.02
CA MET A 26 20.93 7.44 -19.85
C MET A 26 21.28 8.16 -18.54
N LEU A 27 21.42 7.40 -17.44
CA LEU A 27 21.84 7.96 -16.14
C LEU A 27 23.26 8.52 -16.16
N LYS A 28 24.16 7.91 -16.94
CA LYS A 28 25.54 8.38 -17.11
C LYS A 28 25.65 9.55 -18.09
N ASN A 29 24.97 9.46 -19.23
CA ASN A 29 24.92 10.53 -20.23
C ASN A 29 23.69 10.38 -21.13
N LYS A 30 22.77 11.33 -21.04
CA LYS A 30 21.53 11.34 -21.83
C LYS A 30 21.75 11.21 -23.34
N ARG A 31 22.84 11.80 -23.87
CA ARG A 31 23.17 11.73 -25.29
C ARG A 31 23.55 10.34 -25.80
N THR A 32 23.73 9.35 -24.92
CA THR A 32 24.09 7.99 -25.32
C THR A 32 22.95 7.33 -26.12
N TYR A 33 21.71 7.62 -25.78
CA TYR A 33 20.52 7.04 -26.42
C TYR A 33 19.49 8.06 -26.90
N GLU A 34 19.65 9.33 -26.55
CA GLU A 34 18.79 10.42 -27.01
C GLU A 34 19.59 11.36 -27.92
N ILE A 35 19.33 11.27 -29.22
CA ILE A 35 19.97 12.15 -30.25
C ILE A 35 19.31 13.54 -30.21
N MET A 36 18.05 13.64 -29.80
CA MET A 36 17.27 14.87 -29.73
C MET A 36 16.87 15.17 -28.28
N ASP A 37 16.81 16.44 -27.95
CA ASP A 37 16.30 16.88 -26.68
C ASP A 37 14.76 16.73 -26.67
N VAL A 38 14.24 16.06 -25.63
CA VAL A 38 12.81 15.78 -25.42
C VAL A 38 11.99 17.07 -25.43
N GLY A 39 12.55 18.16 -24.88
CA GLY A 39 11.93 19.48 -24.85
C GLY A 39 11.72 20.10 -26.23
N THR A 40 12.57 19.80 -27.21
CA THR A 40 12.47 20.36 -28.57
C THR A 40 11.31 19.82 -29.37
N ILE A 41 10.74 18.67 -28.95
CA ILE A 41 9.59 18.03 -29.59
C ILE A 41 8.32 18.14 -28.79
N GLY A 42 8.31 18.98 -27.73
CA GLY A 42 7.12 19.26 -26.91
C GLY A 42 6.80 18.18 -25.86
N LEU A 43 7.72 17.26 -25.58
CA LEU A 43 7.61 16.30 -24.47
C LEU A 43 8.35 16.85 -23.24
N ASN A 44 7.76 16.66 -22.05
CA ASN A 44 8.28 17.27 -20.84
C ASN A 44 9.48 16.55 -20.22
N GLN A 45 9.61 15.23 -20.42
CA GLN A 45 10.71 14.40 -19.86
C GLN A 45 10.85 13.06 -20.60
N SER A 46 12.06 12.51 -20.67
CA SER A 46 12.30 11.09 -20.94
C SER A 46 11.82 10.25 -19.75
N ARG A 47 11.12 9.16 -20.02
CA ARG A 47 10.58 8.29 -18.97
C ARG A 47 11.45 7.05 -18.79
N LEU A 48 12.04 6.90 -17.61
CA LEU A 48 12.54 5.61 -17.16
C LEU A 48 11.33 4.75 -16.76
N VAL A 49 10.96 3.81 -17.61
CA VAL A 49 9.87 2.87 -17.34
C VAL A 49 10.47 1.66 -16.63
N LEU A 50 10.03 1.42 -15.40
CA LEU A 50 10.45 0.26 -14.66
C LEU A 50 9.60 -0.95 -15.02
N GLY A 51 10.26 -2.06 -15.36
CA GLY A 51 9.64 -3.29 -15.78
C GLY A 51 10.60 -4.48 -15.65
N LYS A 52 10.25 -5.59 -16.30
CA LYS A 52 10.98 -6.86 -16.23
C LYS A 52 12.50 -6.74 -16.54
N HIS A 53 12.86 -5.86 -17.47
CA HIS A 53 14.24 -5.68 -17.93
C HIS A 53 15.03 -4.62 -17.15
N SER A 54 14.37 -3.94 -16.19
CA SER A 54 15.02 -2.92 -15.38
C SER A 54 16.00 -3.54 -14.38
N GLY A 55 17.17 -2.91 -14.27
CA GLY A 55 18.23 -3.31 -13.37
C GLY A 55 18.12 -2.65 -11.99
N ARG A 56 18.93 -3.13 -11.04
CA ARG A 56 19.00 -2.63 -9.66
C ARG A 56 19.33 -1.13 -9.60
N HIS A 57 20.19 -0.66 -10.49
CA HIS A 57 20.58 0.76 -10.55
C HIS A 57 19.40 1.68 -10.91
N ALA A 58 18.57 1.25 -11.86
CA ALA A 58 17.37 2.01 -12.24
C ALA A 58 16.33 2.05 -11.13
N LEU A 59 16.11 0.93 -10.43
CA LEU A 59 15.23 0.89 -9.25
C LEU A 59 15.76 1.82 -8.16
N ARG A 60 17.06 1.79 -7.86
CA ARG A 60 17.68 2.67 -6.87
C ARG A 60 17.50 4.15 -7.21
N ALA A 61 17.80 4.53 -8.47
CA ALA A 61 17.61 5.90 -8.92
C ALA A 61 16.16 6.38 -8.76
N ARG A 62 15.19 5.48 -9.07
CA ARG A 62 13.77 5.82 -8.91
C ARG A 62 13.37 5.95 -7.45
N LEU A 63 13.88 5.08 -6.58
CA LEU A 63 13.66 5.17 -5.13
C LEU A 63 14.23 6.48 -4.55
N GLU A 64 15.42 6.89 -4.97
CA GLU A 64 16.02 8.17 -4.57
C GLU A 64 15.19 9.37 -5.05
N GLU A 65 14.64 9.33 -6.26
CA GLU A 65 13.69 10.35 -6.77
C GLU A 65 12.39 10.39 -5.96
N LEU A 66 11.91 9.23 -5.49
CA LEU A 66 10.76 9.11 -4.60
C LEU A 66 11.08 9.49 -3.14
N GLY A 67 12.37 9.74 -2.82
CA GLY A 67 12.83 10.19 -1.51
C GLY A 67 13.19 9.05 -0.55
N TYR A 68 13.30 7.83 -1.05
CA TYR A 68 13.75 6.67 -0.27
C TYR A 68 15.26 6.48 -0.44
N ARG A 69 15.97 6.33 0.69
CA ARG A 69 17.40 5.95 0.70
C ARG A 69 17.49 4.61 1.40
N LEU A 70 17.79 3.57 0.64
CA LEU A 70 17.93 2.21 1.13
C LEU A 70 19.39 1.83 1.22
N GLU A 71 19.75 1.11 2.26
CA GLU A 71 21.04 0.44 2.36
C GLU A 71 21.14 -0.72 1.34
N ARG A 72 22.33 -1.26 1.18
CA ARG A 72 22.59 -2.25 0.12
C ARG A 72 21.77 -3.54 0.29
N GLU A 73 21.60 -3.97 1.52
CA GLU A 73 20.85 -5.19 1.87
C GLU A 73 19.35 -4.99 1.61
N GLU A 74 18.78 -3.93 2.14
CA GLU A 74 17.37 -3.54 1.93
C GLU A 74 17.04 -3.38 0.43
N LEU A 75 17.93 -2.73 -0.32
CA LEU A 75 17.77 -2.58 -1.77
C LEU A 75 17.76 -3.94 -2.49
N ASN A 76 18.53 -4.94 -2.02
CA ASN A 76 18.54 -6.25 -2.63
C ASN A 76 17.21 -6.99 -2.41
N GLU A 77 16.63 -6.88 -1.23
CA GLU A 77 15.36 -7.50 -0.89
C GLU A 77 14.20 -6.84 -1.66
N VAL A 78 14.14 -5.51 -1.66
CA VAL A 78 13.18 -4.75 -2.48
C VAL A 78 13.34 -5.09 -3.96
N PHE A 79 14.58 -5.27 -4.47
CA PHE A 79 14.82 -5.62 -5.86
C PHE A 79 14.34 -7.02 -6.22
N GLN A 80 14.44 -8.00 -5.32
CA GLN A 80 13.90 -9.33 -5.56
C GLN A 80 12.37 -9.29 -5.70
N ARG A 81 11.69 -8.64 -4.77
CA ARG A 81 10.23 -8.48 -4.84
C ARG A 81 9.78 -7.64 -6.05
N PHE A 82 10.57 -6.62 -6.40
CA PHE A 82 10.34 -5.86 -7.63
C PHE A 82 10.38 -6.76 -8.87
N LYS A 83 11.31 -7.71 -8.95
CA LYS A 83 11.38 -8.67 -10.06
C LYS A 83 10.16 -9.59 -10.11
N GLU A 84 9.72 -10.11 -8.98
CA GLU A 84 8.51 -10.93 -8.90
C GLU A 84 7.25 -10.16 -9.34
N LEU A 85 7.15 -8.89 -8.94
CA LEU A 85 6.06 -8.02 -9.37
C LEU A 85 6.14 -7.73 -10.87
N ALA A 86 7.32 -7.40 -11.39
CA ALA A 86 7.53 -7.10 -12.80
C ALA A 86 7.35 -8.31 -13.73
N ASP A 87 7.47 -9.54 -13.22
CA ASP A 87 7.11 -10.74 -13.95
C ASP A 87 5.58 -10.94 -14.07
N LYS A 88 4.83 -10.47 -13.07
CA LYS A 88 3.36 -10.56 -13.05
C LYS A 88 2.68 -9.34 -13.71
N LYS A 89 3.32 -8.19 -13.68
CA LYS A 89 2.75 -6.90 -14.14
C LYS A 89 3.63 -6.27 -15.23
N LYS A 90 3.04 -5.99 -16.37
CA LYS A 90 3.77 -5.45 -17.54
C LYS A 90 4.44 -4.09 -17.28
N THR A 91 3.84 -3.26 -16.47
CA THR A 91 4.38 -1.92 -16.13
C THR A 91 4.27 -1.72 -14.62
N VAL A 92 5.38 -1.44 -13.96
CA VAL A 92 5.44 -1.14 -12.51
C VAL A 92 5.33 0.38 -12.32
N THR A 93 4.37 0.79 -11.50
CA THR A 93 4.12 2.20 -11.18
C THR A 93 4.88 2.65 -9.93
N ASP A 94 4.98 3.95 -9.69
CA ASP A 94 5.59 4.50 -8.48
C ASP A 94 4.88 4.03 -7.21
N ALA A 95 3.55 3.94 -7.26
CA ALA A 95 2.75 3.41 -6.15
C ALA A 95 3.08 1.95 -5.84
N ASP A 96 3.40 1.14 -6.85
CA ASP A 96 3.83 -0.24 -6.65
C ASP A 96 5.21 -0.29 -5.97
N ILE A 97 6.12 0.59 -6.36
CA ILE A 97 7.46 0.70 -5.76
C ILE A 97 7.36 1.18 -4.30
N GLU A 98 6.56 2.19 -4.04
CA GLU A 98 6.31 2.69 -2.68
C GLU A 98 5.72 1.60 -1.78
N ALA A 99 4.78 0.80 -2.32
CA ALA A 99 4.23 -0.35 -1.61
C ALA A 99 5.29 -1.41 -1.28
N LEU A 100 6.16 -1.75 -2.25
CA LEU A 100 7.26 -2.70 -2.03
C LEU A 100 8.24 -2.24 -0.95
N VAL A 101 8.58 -0.95 -0.94
CA VAL A 101 9.46 -0.37 0.07
C VAL A 101 8.80 -0.36 1.44
N ALA A 102 7.53 0.04 1.49
CA ALA A 102 6.77 0.00 2.74
C ALA A 102 6.69 -1.42 3.32
N ASP A 103 6.52 -2.42 2.45
CA ASP A 103 6.48 -3.83 2.84
C ASP A 103 7.81 -4.33 3.42
N GLU A 104 8.94 -3.81 2.95
CA GLU A 104 10.27 -4.28 3.35
C GLU A 104 10.83 -3.51 4.55
N LEU A 105 10.74 -2.18 4.52
CA LEU A 105 11.31 -1.34 5.59
C LEU A 105 10.47 -1.38 6.87
N TYR A 106 9.19 -1.60 6.73
CA TYR A 106 8.28 -1.68 7.87
C TYR A 106 7.81 -3.12 8.04
N GLN A 107 8.68 -4.00 8.60
CA GLN A 107 8.23 -5.17 9.34
C GLN A 107 7.75 -4.65 10.71
N PRO A 108 6.48 -4.33 10.86
CA PRO A 108 6.02 -3.71 12.09
C PRO A 108 6.09 -4.74 13.21
N THR A 109 6.57 -4.32 14.35
CA THR A 109 6.08 -4.90 15.59
C THR A 109 4.56 -4.79 15.50
N GLU A 110 3.87 -5.93 15.45
CA GLU A 110 2.40 -5.96 15.32
C GLU A 110 1.80 -5.27 16.55
N THR A 111 1.42 -4.01 16.38
CA THR A 111 0.78 -3.23 17.45
C THR A 111 -0.60 -3.80 17.75
N TRP A 112 -1.31 -4.24 16.72
CA TRP A 112 -2.63 -4.82 16.82
C TRP A 112 -2.67 -6.22 16.22
N GLU A 113 -3.25 -7.16 16.97
CA GLU A 113 -3.46 -8.55 16.57
C GLU A 113 -4.94 -8.86 16.48
N LEU A 114 -5.35 -9.58 15.44
CA LEU A 114 -6.73 -10.09 15.33
C LEU A 114 -6.88 -11.33 16.22
N VAL A 115 -7.61 -11.19 17.32
CA VAL A 115 -7.89 -12.28 18.27
C VAL A 115 -9.18 -13.01 17.94
N GLY A 116 -10.22 -12.27 17.51
CA GLY A 116 -11.51 -12.85 17.22
C GLY A 116 -12.26 -12.11 16.12
N LEU A 117 -12.97 -12.89 15.30
CA LEU A 117 -13.88 -12.36 14.28
C LEU A 117 -15.13 -13.23 14.23
N GLN A 118 -16.28 -12.61 14.43
CA GLN A 118 -17.58 -13.22 14.20
C GLN A 118 -18.33 -12.38 13.19
N VAL A 119 -18.78 -13.01 12.09
CA VAL A 119 -19.51 -12.31 11.03
C VAL A 119 -20.85 -13.01 10.80
N GLN A 120 -21.89 -12.22 10.69
CA GLN A 120 -23.22 -12.68 10.33
C GLN A 120 -23.66 -11.95 9.06
N CYS A 121 -23.95 -12.70 8.00
CA CYS A 121 -24.43 -12.17 6.73
C CYS A 121 -25.31 -13.19 6.03
N GLY A 122 -26.14 -12.74 5.10
CA GLY A 122 -27.02 -13.59 4.31
C GLY A 122 -28.03 -12.78 3.52
N ASN A 123 -28.80 -13.46 2.68
CA ASN A 123 -29.85 -12.80 1.92
C ASN A 123 -30.96 -12.31 2.87
N GLY A 124 -31.23 -11.01 2.88
CA GLY A 124 -32.21 -10.39 3.76
C GLY A 124 -31.76 -10.15 5.21
N LEU A 125 -30.51 -10.50 5.56
CA LEU A 125 -29.92 -10.16 6.85
C LEU A 125 -29.09 -8.88 6.77
N ILE A 126 -29.02 -8.14 7.86
CA ILE A 126 -28.14 -6.99 7.99
C ILE A 126 -26.72 -7.52 8.28
N PRO A 127 -25.73 -7.26 7.40
CA PRO A 127 -24.36 -7.69 7.65
C PRO A 127 -23.82 -7.09 8.94
N THR A 128 -23.37 -7.94 9.86
CA THR A 128 -22.86 -7.54 11.17
C THR A 128 -21.52 -8.25 11.42
N ALA A 129 -20.55 -7.55 11.99
CA ALA A 129 -19.29 -8.14 12.41
C ALA A 129 -19.00 -7.75 13.87
N ALA A 130 -18.59 -8.71 14.69
CA ALA A 130 -17.95 -8.49 15.97
C ALA A 130 -16.45 -8.81 15.81
N VAL A 131 -15.60 -7.79 15.99
CA VAL A 131 -14.16 -7.89 15.83
C VAL A 131 -13.50 -7.69 17.19
N THR A 132 -12.58 -8.58 17.54
CA THR A 132 -11.75 -8.45 18.75
C THR A 132 -10.30 -8.28 18.34
N LEU A 133 -9.71 -7.15 18.70
CA LEU A 133 -8.30 -6.87 18.52
C LEU A 133 -7.59 -6.81 19.86
N ARG A 134 -6.37 -7.36 19.89
CA ARG A 134 -5.44 -7.21 21.01
C ARG A 134 -4.45 -6.10 20.69
N ASN A 135 -4.26 -5.20 21.64
CA ASN A 135 -3.16 -4.25 21.60
C ASN A 135 -1.94 -4.90 22.25
N ASN A 136 -0.92 -5.25 21.46
CA ASN A 136 0.27 -5.94 21.95
C ASN A 136 1.15 -5.07 22.86
N ASN A 137 0.99 -3.74 22.84
CA ASN A 137 1.71 -2.85 23.73
C ASN A 137 1.11 -2.82 25.13
N THR A 138 -0.23 -2.94 25.27
CA THR A 138 -0.93 -2.90 26.56
C THR A 138 -1.37 -4.29 27.02
N GLY A 139 -1.48 -5.26 26.11
CA GLY A 139 -2.01 -6.58 26.35
C GLY A 139 -3.54 -6.66 26.48
N GLU A 140 -4.24 -5.56 26.18
CA GLU A 140 -5.69 -5.46 26.30
C GLU A 140 -6.42 -5.90 25.03
N ASP A 141 -7.50 -6.66 25.22
CA ASP A 141 -8.42 -7.06 24.14
C ASP A 141 -9.61 -6.09 24.08
N THR A 142 -9.85 -5.53 22.90
CA THR A 142 -11.00 -4.65 22.65
C THR A 142 -11.91 -5.28 21.61
N THR A 143 -13.22 -5.32 21.90
CA THR A 143 -14.24 -5.88 20.99
C THR A 143 -15.23 -4.80 20.56
N GLN A 144 -15.49 -4.74 19.24
CA GLN A 144 -16.53 -3.89 18.66
C GLN A 144 -17.47 -4.70 17.76
N ALA A 145 -18.76 -4.44 17.87
CA ALA A 145 -19.79 -5.03 17.02
C ALA A 145 -20.44 -3.95 16.16
N VAL A 146 -20.37 -4.12 14.84
CA VAL A 146 -20.75 -3.08 13.89
C VAL A 146 -21.55 -3.64 12.73
N ILE A 147 -22.44 -2.83 12.18
CA ILE A 147 -23.22 -3.10 10.97
C ILE A 147 -22.50 -2.53 9.76
N GLY A 148 -22.48 -3.29 8.66
CA GLY A 148 -21.89 -2.86 7.39
C GLY A 148 -22.82 -3.05 6.18
N ALA A 149 -22.36 -2.57 5.03
CA ALA A 149 -22.99 -2.83 3.73
C ALA A 149 -22.75 -4.27 3.27
N GLY A 150 -21.70 -4.91 3.80
CA GLY A 150 -21.33 -6.30 3.59
C GLY A 150 -20.45 -6.82 4.71
N PRO A 151 -20.10 -8.12 4.72
CA PRO A 151 -19.35 -8.74 5.80
C PRO A 151 -17.96 -8.12 6.00
N VAL A 152 -17.24 -7.84 4.91
CA VAL A 152 -15.92 -7.21 4.95
C VAL A 152 -16.01 -5.76 5.41
N ASP A 153 -17.00 -4.99 4.92
CA ASP A 153 -17.23 -3.61 5.32
C ASP A 153 -17.57 -3.51 6.83
N ALA A 154 -18.39 -4.45 7.34
CA ALA A 154 -18.69 -4.51 8.77
C ALA A 154 -17.43 -4.78 9.60
N ALA A 155 -16.57 -5.74 9.18
CA ALA A 155 -15.32 -6.04 9.85
C ALA A 155 -14.36 -4.84 9.86
N TYR A 156 -14.18 -4.17 8.72
CA TYR A 156 -13.30 -3.01 8.60
C TYR A 156 -13.77 -1.81 9.43
N LYS A 157 -15.09 -1.56 9.47
CA LYS A 157 -15.65 -0.54 10.35
C LYS A 157 -15.41 -0.84 11.82
N GLY A 158 -15.54 -2.11 12.24
CA GLY A 158 -15.23 -2.55 13.60
C GLY A 158 -13.77 -2.28 13.96
N ILE A 159 -12.85 -2.63 13.08
CA ILE A 159 -11.42 -2.36 13.25
C ILE A 159 -11.15 -0.86 13.37
N ASN A 160 -11.72 -0.05 12.47
CA ASN A 160 -11.53 1.39 12.50
C ASN A 160 -12.06 2.06 13.77
N GLN A 161 -13.16 1.54 14.34
CA GLN A 161 -13.67 2.02 15.62
C GLN A 161 -12.75 1.68 16.81
N ILE A 162 -12.07 0.52 16.75
CA ILE A 162 -11.10 0.13 17.80
C ILE A 162 -9.82 0.95 17.69
N ILE A 163 -9.28 1.09 16.47
CA ILE A 163 -7.97 1.71 16.24
C ILE A 163 -8.08 3.25 16.22
N GLY A 164 -9.22 3.80 15.79
CA GLY A 164 -9.47 5.24 15.80
C GLY A 164 -8.72 6.05 14.73
N ILE A 165 -8.20 5.39 13.67
CA ILE A 165 -7.43 6.05 12.62
C ILE A 165 -8.26 6.11 11.33
N GLU A 166 -8.40 7.32 10.78
CA GLU A 166 -9.06 7.53 9.49
C GLU A 166 -8.17 7.06 8.34
N ASN A 167 -8.73 6.25 7.48
CA ASN A 167 -8.09 5.78 6.27
C ASN A 167 -9.11 5.53 5.17
N THR A 168 -8.63 5.40 3.94
CA THR A 168 -9.45 5.08 2.77
C THR A 168 -8.93 3.81 2.12
N LEU A 169 -9.80 2.82 1.92
CA LEU A 169 -9.48 1.62 1.16
C LEU A 169 -9.35 1.98 -0.33
N VAL A 170 -8.16 1.77 -0.90
CA VAL A 170 -7.85 2.10 -2.31
C VAL A 170 -7.90 0.87 -3.19
N GLU A 171 -7.44 -0.27 -2.68
CA GLU A 171 -7.40 -1.53 -3.43
C GLU A 171 -7.77 -2.70 -2.53
N PHE A 172 -8.57 -3.58 -3.09
CA PHE A 172 -8.94 -4.86 -2.49
C PHE A 172 -8.85 -5.94 -3.56
N LEU A 173 -7.87 -6.82 -3.44
CA LEU A 173 -7.60 -7.89 -4.39
C LEU A 173 -7.69 -9.24 -3.69
N VAL A 174 -8.47 -10.14 -4.27
CA VAL A 174 -8.59 -11.53 -3.79
C VAL A 174 -8.08 -12.47 -4.86
N GLN A 175 -7.18 -13.36 -4.49
CA GLN A 175 -6.64 -14.41 -5.36
C GLN A 175 -6.80 -15.76 -4.68
N ALA A 176 -7.21 -16.79 -5.45
CA ALA A 176 -7.15 -18.17 -4.97
C ALA A 176 -5.71 -18.69 -5.18
N VAL A 177 -5.10 -19.21 -4.12
CA VAL A 177 -3.70 -19.70 -4.17
C VAL A 177 -3.65 -21.21 -4.48
N THR A 178 -4.71 -21.94 -4.13
CA THR A 178 -4.80 -23.39 -4.32
C THR A 178 -6.11 -23.77 -4.98
N GLU A 179 -6.18 -24.96 -5.61
CA GLU A 179 -7.40 -25.52 -6.17
C GLU A 179 -8.13 -26.39 -5.14
N GLY A 180 -9.46 -26.38 -5.16
CA GLY A 180 -10.31 -27.22 -4.31
C GLY A 180 -11.17 -26.45 -3.31
N ILE A 181 -11.93 -27.19 -2.51
CA ILE A 181 -12.87 -26.62 -1.52
C ILE A 181 -12.11 -25.96 -0.34
N ASP A 182 -10.92 -26.47 -0.04
CA ASP A 182 -10.03 -25.96 1.01
C ASP A 182 -9.00 -24.95 0.46
N ALA A 183 -9.32 -24.30 -0.67
CA ALA A 183 -8.44 -23.31 -1.28
C ALA A 183 -8.22 -22.13 -0.35
N ASN A 184 -6.96 -21.79 -0.12
CA ASN A 184 -6.62 -20.58 0.62
C ASN A 184 -6.89 -19.34 -0.24
N GLY A 185 -7.65 -18.40 0.30
CA GLY A 185 -7.79 -17.07 -0.25
C GLY A 185 -6.61 -16.20 0.17
N ASP A 186 -5.92 -15.63 -0.80
CA ASP A 186 -4.88 -14.62 -0.61
C ASP A 186 -5.50 -13.25 -0.87
N VAL A 187 -5.55 -12.43 0.14
CA VAL A 187 -6.14 -11.10 0.05
C VAL A 187 -5.05 -10.05 0.23
N THR A 188 -4.97 -9.15 -0.72
CA THR A 188 -4.14 -7.95 -0.64
C THR A 188 -5.03 -6.72 -0.50
N VAL A 189 -4.73 -5.91 0.51
CA VAL A 189 -5.42 -4.66 0.81
C VAL A 189 -4.44 -3.51 0.71
N ARG A 190 -4.86 -2.38 0.11
CA ARG A 190 -4.13 -1.11 0.16
C ARG A 190 -5.01 -0.02 0.74
N ILE A 191 -4.49 0.67 1.72
CA ILE A 191 -5.13 1.81 2.36
C ILE A 191 -4.34 3.09 2.11
N GLU A 192 -5.06 4.19 1.99
CA GLU A 192 -4.53 5.54 1.88
C GLU A 192 -4.86 6.31 3.15
N VAL A 193 -3.90 7.07 3.65
CA VAL A 193 -4.07 7.92 4.83
C VAL A 193 -4.19 9.37 4.39
N PRO A 194 -5.19 10.13 4.87
CA PRO A 194 -5.24 11.56 4.69
C PRO A 194 -4.00 12.19 5.35
N GLN A 195 -3.30 13.06 4.65
CA GLN A 195 -2.14 13.75 5.22
C GLN A 195 -2.56 14.61 6.41
N SER A 196 -2.21 14.18 7.61
CA SER A 196 -2.19 15.03 8.78
C SER A 196 -0.99 15.98 8.70
N ARG A 197 -1.23 17.24 9.06
CA ARG A 197 -0.36 18.41 9.04
C ARG A 197 1.08 18.08 9.45
N GLY A 198 2.04 18.18 8.52
CA GLY A 198 3.45 18.20 8.92
C GLY A 198 4.49 17.72 7.91
N PHE A 199 4.14 17.21 6.74
CA PHE A 199 5.13 16.72 5.77
C PHE A 199 5.38 17.70 4.63
N SER A 200 6.67 17.85 4.30
CA SER A 200 7.22 18.72 3.28
C SER A 200 6.46 18.62 1.96
N GLN A 201 5.95 19.75 1.50
CA GLN A 201 5.50 19.91 0.12
C GLN A 201 6.66 19.59 -0.82
N THR A 202 6.44 18.69 -1.77
CA THR A 202 7.35 18.56 -2.90
C THR A 202 7.35 19.89 -3.68
N ALA A 203 8.46 20.24 -4.33
CA ALA A 203 8.65 21.47 -5.11
C ALA A 203 7.57 21.74 -6.18
N GLN A 204 6.59 20.85 -6.34
CA GLN A 204 5.47 20.94 -7.28
C GLN A 204 4.08 21.02 -6.62
N GLY A 205 3.98 21.22 -5.28
CA GLY A 205 2.71 21.51 -4.61
C GLY A 205 1.67 20.37 -4.58
N ARG A 206 2.03 19.14 -4.95
CA ARG A 206 1.12 17.98 -4.83
C ARG A 206 1.27 17.33 -3.46
N ALA A 207 0.17 17.27 -2.72
CA ALA A 207 0.06 16.50 -1.49
C ALA A 207 0.42 15.03 -1.78
N ARG A 208 1.45 14.51 -1.12
CA ARG A 208 1.91 13.12 -1.28
C ARG A 208 0.96 12.23 -0.49
N ARG A 209 0.21 11.38 -1.16
CA ARG A 209 -0.66 10.38 -0.56
C ARG A 209 0.21 9.16 -0.20
N ARG A 210 0.20 8.76 1.07
CA ARG A 210 0.93 7.56 1.51
C ARG A 210 0.00 6.36 1.45
N LEU A 211 0.49 5.30 0.80
CA LEU A 211 -0.21 4.03 0.63
C LEU A 211 0.46 2.96 1.50
N PHE A 212 -0.34 2.21 2.22
CA PHE A 212 0.10 1.07 3.00
C PHE A 212 -0.63 -0.17 2.53
N SER A 213 0.13 -1.25 2.29
CA SER A 213 -0.45 -2.53 1.87
C SER A 213 -0.40 -3.53 3.01
N GLY A 214 -1.34 -4.46 3.00
CA GLY A 214 -1.34 -5.62 3.87
C GLY A 214 -1.81 -6.85 3.11
N ARG A 215 -1.33 -8.02 3.51
CA ARG A 215 -1.67 -9.31 2.94
C ARG A 215 -2.14 -10.25 4.02
N GLY A 216 -3.22 -10.97 3.74
CA GLY A 216 -3.75 -11.99 4.63
C GLY A 216 -4.08 -13.25 3.85
N VAL A 217 -3.76 -14.39 4.42
CA VAL A 217 -4.04 -15.71 3.83
C VAL A 217 -4.85 -16.52 4.83
N ASP A 218 -5.97 -17.05 4.38
CA ASP A 218 -6.83 -17.93 5.18
C ASP A 218 -7.75 -18.75 4.25
N THR A 219 -8.32 -19.83 4.75
CA THR A 219 -9.39 -20.58 4.05
C THR A 219 -10.68 -19.79 3.98
N ASP A 220 -10.93 -18.91 4.98
CA ASP A 220 -12.04 -17.97 4.98
C ASP A 220 -11.59 -16.60 4.44
N ILE A 221 -12.19 -16.18 3.33
CA ILE A 221 -11.87 -14.90 2.66
C ILE A 221 -12.12 -13.70 3.57
N ILE A 222 -13.11 -13.76 4.48
CA ILE A 222 -13.41 -12.66 5.39
C ILE A 222 -12.32 -12.55 6.44
N VAL A 223 -11.85 -13.69 6.96
CA VAL A 223 -10.71 -13.75 7.89
C VAL A 223 -9.43 -13.27 7.20
N ALA A 224 -9.15 -13.77 5.98
CA ALA A 224 -8.00 -13.33 5.18
C ALA A 224 -8.03 -11.81 4.94
N SER A 225 -9.21 -11.27 4.56
CA SER A 225 -9.42 -9.83 4.36
C SER A 225 -9.15 -9.02 5.62
N THR A 226 -9.65 -9.51 6.76
CA THR A 226 -9.48 -8.86 8.06
C THR A 226 -8.02 -8.84 8.51
N LYS A 227 -7.31 -9.97 8.34
CA LYS A 227 -5.86 -10.06 8.60
C LYS A 227 -5.07 -9.09 7.70
N ALA A 228 -5.38 -9.04 6.41
CA ALA A 228 -4.75 -8.12 5.47
C ALA A 228 -4.93 -6.66 5.90
N TYR A 229 -6.13 -6.30 6.33
CA TYR A 229 -6.45 -4.95 6.75
C TYR A 229 -5.73 -4.54 8.05
N VAL A 230 -5.71 -5.42 9.06
CA VAL A 230 -4.96 -5.19 10.32
C VAL A 230 -3.47 -5.04 10.04
N GLN A 231 -2.91 -5.84 9.13
CA GLN A 231 -1.51 -5.72 8.74
C GLN A 231 -1.19 -4.38 8.07
N ALA A 232 -2.07 -3.91 7.16
CA ALA A 232 -1.91 -2.60 6.52
C ALA A 232 -1.94 -1.46 7.55
N LEU A 233 -2.82 -1.54 8.55
CA LEU A 233 -2.92 -0.58 9.64
C LEU A 233 -1.69 -0.62 10.56
N ASN A 234 -1.18 -1.81 10.90
CA ASN A 234 0.06 -1.94 11.68
C ASN A 234 1.24 -1.27 10.98
N ARG A 235 1.38 -1.45 9.66
CA ARG A 235 2.42 -0.78 8.86
C ARG A 235 2.27 0.74 8.88
N MET A 236 1.05 1.23 8.81
CA MET A 236 0.74 2.65 8.90
C MET A 236 1.14 3.23 10.25
N ILE A 237 0.79 2.56 11.36
CA ILE A 237 1.14 2.96 12.72
C ILE A 237 2.66 2.96 12.91
N ALA A 238 3.35 1.90 12.46
CA ALA A 238 4.81 1.80 12.54
C ALA A 238 5.53 2.90 11.75
N ALA A 239 4.94 3.38 10.65
CA ALA A 239 5.47 4.48 9.87
C ALA A 239 5.29 5.87 10.51
N GLY A 240 4.67 5.94 11.70
CA GLY A 240 4.42 7.19 12.43
C GLY A 240 3.24 8.01 11.89
N ASP A 241 2.45 7.45 10.97
CA ASP A 241 1.25 8.12 10.45
C ASP A 241 0.01 7.90 11.33
N GLY A 242 0.16 7.05 12.35
CA GLY A 242 -0.84 6.81 13.37
C GLY A 242 -0.47 7.53 14.67
N ASP A 243 -0.60 8.85 14.72
CA ASP A 243 -0.47 9.56 16.00
C ASP A 243 -1.65 9.14 16.89
N SER A 244 -1.36 8.25 17.84
CA SER A 244 -2.32 7.69 18.78
C SER A 244 -2.70 8.67 19.89
N SER A 245 -2.90 9.93 19.55
CA SER A 245 -3.45 10.93 20.49
C SER A 245 -4.97 10.79 20.71
N ALA A 246 -5.60 9.76 20.13
CA ALA A 246 -7.05 9.52 20.28
C ALA A 246 -7.43 8.51 21.37
N VAL A 247 -6.49 7.95 22.13
CA VAL A 247 -6.80 6.96 23.20
C VAL A 247 -7.02 7.62 24.58
N ALA A 248 -7.17 8.89 24.65
CA ALA A 248 -7.49 9.55 25.90
C ALA A 248 -8.73 10.43 25.74
N ILE A 249 -9.89 9.87 25.64
CA ILE A 249 -11.18 10.50 26.11
C ILE A 249 -12.30 9.43 25.97
N MET A 250 -12.47 8.62 26.96
CA MET A 250 -13.77 8.19 27.47
C MET A 250 -13.56 7.78 28.94
N ASP A 251 -13.09 8.73 29.72
CA ASP A 251 -13.33 8.67 31.15
C ASP A 251 -14.80 9.08 31.33
N THR A 252 -15.62 8.09 31.47
CA THR A 252 -17.04 8.21 31.76
C THR A 252 -17.20 8.92 33.08
N GLY A 253 -17.80 10.11 33.01
CA GLY A 253 -18.21 10.85 34.17
C GLY A 253 -18.90 9.97 35.20
N ALA A 254 -18.25 9.82 36.33
CA ALA A 254 -18.82 9.30 37.54
C ALA A 254 -20.01 10.18 37.91
N THR A 255 -21.18 9.61 37.89
CA THR A 255 -22.39 10.17 38.54
C THR A 255 -22.10 10.31 40.02
N GLU A 256 -22.00 11.53 40.51
CA GLU A 256 -22.08 11.84 41.94
C GLU A 256 -23.44 11.37 42.49
N PRO A 257 -23.49 10.75 43.68
CA PRO A 257 -24.75 10.47 44.33
C PRO A 257 -25.28 11.75 44.96
N VAL A 258 -26.49 12.10 44.55
CA VAL A 258 -27.31 13.15 45.22
C VAL A 258 -27.70 12.65 46.60
N ALA A 259 -27.33 13.43 47.62
CA ALA A 259 -27.75 13.29 49.00
C ALA A 259 -29.23 13.67 49.18
#